data_9227ffdeadbcf3837944bdfae2fd5638
#
_entry.id   9227ffdeadbcf3837944bdfae2fd5638
#
_cell.length_a   1.000
_cell.length_b   1.000
_cell.length_c   1.000
_cell.angle_alpha   90.00
_cell.angle_beta   90.00
_cell.angle_gamma   90.00
#
_symmetry.space_group_name_H-M   'P 1'
#
loop_
_entity.id
_entity.type
_entity.pdbx_description
1 polymer ?
#
loop_
_entity_poly.entity_id
_entity_poly.type
_entity_poly.pdbx_seq_one_letter_code
_entity_poly.pdbx_strand_id
1 'polypeptide(L)'
;NLEQEINALHCELKEKIYQPAPLKQFIIRDPKTREIHASAFRDRVAYHAIVNVLEPIYEKKFIYDSYASRKEKGTHKSIERYDSFQLRVSKNGQLINKPDTNNNIVGYALKADIRHYFASVDHEVLLSILRRTIKDEHVVWLIKKILDNFETEINGKGMPLGNLTSQFFANVYLNELDYFVKHHLRAKYYLRYVDDFVILHQNKKTVESYHERIICFLKSLNLELHPDKTKIIPLRNGLTFLGYRNFHYHRLLRKSNVRTYKKKILREQELMKKGLLSQEEIMQHLQGWFGYAQWANTYRLRQEIMKKCGLKKPSSLDA
;
A
#
# COMPACT_ATOMS: atom_id res chain seq x y z
N ASN A 1 37.23 -0.61 3.52
CA ASN A 1 36.89 -0.25 4.88
C ASN A 1 35.63 0.64 4.86
N LEU A 2 34.58 0.28 5.64
CA LEU A 2 33.28 0.97 5.66
C LEU A 2 33.42 2.47 5.93
N GLU A 3 34.28 2.85 6.84
CA GLU A 3 34.53 4.26 7.20
C GLU A 3 35.08 5.06 6.02
N GLN A 4 35.99 4.49 5.25
CA GLN A 4 36.53 5.13 4.04
C GLN A 4 35.46 5.33 2.96
N GLU A 5 34.59 4.34 2.77
CA GLU A 5 33.47 4.44 1.81
C GLU A 5 32.44 5.50 2.23
N ILE A 6 32.13 5.59 3.53
CA ILE A 6 31.23 6.61 4.06
C ILE A 6 31.83 8.02 3.89
N ASN A 7 33.13 8.19 4.18
CA ASN A 7 33.83 9.46 3.99
C ASN A 7 33.87 9.86 2.52
N ALA A 8 34.16 8.92 1.63
CA ALA A 8 34.12 9.17 0.18
C ALA A 8 32.71 9.61 -0.28
N LEU A 9 31.66 8.89 0.14
CA LEU A 9 30.28 9.26 -0.14
C LEU A 9 29.93 10.65 0.40
N HIS A 10 30.38 10.99 1.61
CA HIS A 10 30.17 12.34 2.17
C HIS A 10 30.81 13.42 1.32
N CYS A 11 32.08 13.24 0.89
CA CYS A 11 32.76 14.20 0.03
C CYS A 11 32.04 14.36 -1.32
N GLU A 12 31.66 13.27 -1.95
CA GLU A 12 30.93 13.32 -3.23
C GLU A 12 29.59 14.05 -3.15
N LEU A 13 28.84 13.83 -2.05
CA LEU A 13 27.58 14.53 -1.80
C LEU A 13 27.83 16.03 -1.57
N LYS A 14 28.84 16.39 -0.80
CA LYS A 14 29.21 17.77 -0.49
C LYS A 14 29.65 18.53 -1.75
N GLU A 15 30.45 17.90 -2.61
CA GLU A 15 31.00 18.47 -3.83
C GLU A 15 30.04 18.37 -5.03
N LYS A 16 28.87 17.76 -4.85
CA LYS A 16 27.86 17.54 -5.92
C LYS A 16 28.37 16.68 -7.09
N ILE A 17 29.30 15.80 -6.84
CA ILE A 17 29.83 14.85 -7.85
C ILE A 17 29.24 13.45 -7.69
N TYR A 18 28.40 13.22 -6.68
CA TYR A 18 27.75 11.95 -6.44
C TYR A 18 26.96 11.49 -7.67
N GLN A 19 27.21 10.22 -8.04
CA GLN A 19 26.48 9.51 -9.08
C GLN A 19 26.00 8.16 -8.49
N PRO A 20 24.68 7.89 -8.51
CA PRO A 20 24.17 6.58 -8.11
C PRO A 20 24.67 5.49 -9.07
N ALA A 21 24.93 4.31 -8.53
CA ALA A 21 25.24 3.14 -9.34
C ALA A 21 24.00 2.64 -10.10
N PRO A 22 24.17 1.92 -11.22
CA PRO A 22 23.06 1.30 -11.94
C PRO A 22 22.23 0.40 -11.02
N LEU A 23 20.91 0.44 -11.21
CA LEU A 23 19.98 -0.37 -10.43
C LEU A 23 20.07 -1.85 -10.83
N LYS A 24 20.08 -2.74 -9.83
CA LYS A 24 20.01 -4.17 -10.05
C LYS A 24 18.57 -4.62 -10.21
N GLN A 25 18.21 -5.08 -11.40
CA GLN A 25 16.88 -5.56 -11.74
C GLN A 25 16.70 -7.04 -11.41
N PHE A 26 15.56 -7.39 -10.81
CA PHE A 26 15.13 -8.78 -10.62
C PHE A 26 13.60 -8.89 -10.48
N ILE A 27 13.07 -10.08 -10.71
CA ILE A 27 11.63 -10.34 -10.69
C ILE A 27 11.24 -11.10 -9.43
N ILE A 28 10.28 -10.53 -8.67
CA ILE A 28 9.58 -11.23 -7.60
C ILE A 28 8.24 -11.73 -8.15
N ARG A 29 7.89 -13.00 -7.89
CA ARG A 29 6.67 -13.63 -8.43
C ARG A 29 5.55 -13.86 -7.40
N ASP A 30 5.82 -13.68 -6.12
CA ASP A 30 4.84 -13.89 -5.06
C ASP A 30 4.64 -12.59 -4.24
N PRO A 31 3.40 -12.17 -3.97
CA PRO A 31 2.09 -12.71 -4.41
C PRO A 31 1.67 -12.28 -5.82
N LYS A 32 2.41 -11.39 -6.45
CA LYS A 32 2.22 -10.90 -7.82
C LYS A 32 3.59 -10.74 -8.47
N THR A 33 3.67 -10.98 -9.75
CA THR A 33 4.86 -10.67 -10.53
C THR A 33 5.13 -9.18 -10.49
N ARG A 34 6.30 -8.80 -10.01
CA ARG A 34 6.80 -7.42 -9.95
C ARG A 34 8.25 -7.39 -10.33
N GLU A 35 8.60 -6.41 -11.11
CA GLU A 35 9.97 -6.05 -11.40
C GLU A 35 10.47 -5.12 -10.30
N ILE A 36 11.57 -5.49 -9.68
CA ILE A 36 12.19 -4.75 -8.59
C ILE A 36 13.53 -4.21 -9.06
N HIS A 37 13.80 -2.95 -8.75
CA HIS A 37 15.04 -2.27 -9.08
C HIS A 37 15.75 -1.88 -7.77
N ALA A 38 16.69 -2.71 -7.35
CA ALA A 38 17.42 -2.49 -6.09
C ALA A 38 18.64 -1.62 -6.32
N SER A 39 18.79 -0.60 -5.48
CA SER A 39 19.98 0.24 -5.42
C SER A 39 21.16 -0.50 -4.80
N ALA A 40 22.39 -0.12 -5.17
CA ALA A 40 23.60 -0.56 -4.48
C ALA A 40 23.58 -0.19 -3.00
N PHE A 41 24.34 -0.88 -2.18
CA PHE A 41 24.36 -0.65 -0.72
C PHE A 41 24.74 0.80 -0.39
N ARG A 42 25.76 1.33 -1.06
CA ARG A 42 26.23 2.71 -0.92
C ARG A 42 25.13 3.73 -1.19
N ASP A 43 24.37 3.53 -2.26
CA ASP A 43 23.27 4.43 -2.61
C ASP A 43 22.12 4.34 -1.62
N ARG A 44 21.85 3.15 -1.07
CA ARG A 44 20.86 3.00 0.00
C ARG A 44 21.23 3.82 1.23
N VAL A 45 22.52 3.95 1.56
CA VAL A 45 22.98 4.83 2.68
C VAL A 45 22.58 6.29 2.38
N ALA A 46 22.86 6.80 1.18
CA ALA A 46 22.46 8.15 0.77
C ALA A 46 20.93 8.33 0.78
N TYR A 47 20.18 7.32 0.30
CA TYR A 47 18.72 7.34 0.26
C TYR A 47 18.10 7.32 1.66
N HIS A 48 18.67 6.56 2.57
CA HIS A 48 18.25 6.59 3.98
C HIS A 48 18.57 7.93 4.64
N ALA A 49 19.75 8.49 4.39
CA ALA A 49 20.15 9.78 4.94
C ALA A 49 19.16 10.89 4.54
N ILE A 50 18.81 11.00 3.25
CA ILE A 50 17.86 12.01 2.77
C ILE A 50 16.45 11.78 3.32
N VAL A 51 15.95 10.54 3.36
CA VAL A 51 14.61 10.25 3.89
C VAL A 51 14.54 10.52 5.37
N ASN A 52 15.58 10.18 6.16
CA ASN A 52 15.63 10.47 7.60
C ASN A 52 15.51 11.97 7.92
N VAL A 53 16.01 12.84 7.04
CA VAL A 53 15.88 14.30 7.19
C VAL A 53 14.51 14.79 6.76
N LEU A 54 13.97 14.25 5.64
CA LEU A 54 12.72 14.73 5.06
C LEU A 54 11.48 14.16 5.73
N GLU A 55 11.52 12.90 6.18
CA GLU A 55 10.36 12.21 6.78
C GLU A 55 9.73 13.01 7.93
N PRO A 56 10.47 13.53 8.94
CA PRO A 56 9.88 14.30 10.03
C PRO A 56 9.19 15.60 9.58
N ILE A 57 9.67 16.19 8.47
CA ILE A 57 9.09 17.41 7.90
C ILE A 57 7.75 17.11 7.23
N TYR A 58 7.72 16.05 6.41
CA TYR A 58 6.52 15.67 5.66
C TYR A 58 5.50 14.93 6.49
N GLU A 59 5.91 14.19 7.54
CA GLU A 59 4.98 13.50 8.44
C GLU A 59 3.98 14.46 9.09
N LYS A 60 4.39 15.71 9.35
CA LYS A 60 3.52 16.78 9.86
C LYS A 60 2.51 17.30 8.82
N LYS A 61 2.77 17.05 7.52
CA LYS A 61 1.93 17.50 6.41
C LYS A 61 0.99 16.41 5.90
N PHE A 62 1.35 15.15 6.12
CA PHE A 62 0.51 14.03 5.69
C PHE A 62 -0.78 13.98 6.49
N ILE A 63 -1.88 13.69 5.80
CA ILE A 63 -3.14 13.44 6.49
C ILE A 63 -3.02 12.25 7.44
N TYR A 64 -3.81 12.23 8.52
CA TYR A 64 -3.83 11.11 9.44
C TYR A 64 -4.17 9.78 8.75
N ASP A 65 -5.07 9.79 7.77
CA ASP A 65 -5.66 8.63 7.11
C ASP A 65 -4.88 8.13 5.88
N SER A 66 -3.57 8.41 5.78
CA SER A 66 -2.60 7.79 4.86
C SER A 66 -1.79 6.74 5.63
N TYR A 67 -1.74 5.48 5.15
CA TYR A 67 -1.32 4.34 5.98
C TYR A 67 -0.10 3.56 5.48
N ALA A 68 0.31 3.71 4.24
CA ALA A 68 1.43 2.95 3.70
C ALA A 68 2.78 3.63 3.97
N SER A 69 3.81 2.82 4.26
CA SER A 69 5.20 3.28 4.43
C SER A 69 5.35 4.46 5.41
N ARG A 70 4.63 4.41 6.51
CA ARG A 70 4.69 5.39 7.61
C ARG A 70 4.78 4.67 8.94
N LYS A 71 5.53 5.25 9.90
CA LYS A 71 5.68 4.71 11.26
C LYS A 71 4.32 4.61 11.94
N GLU A 72 4.12 3.55 12.71
CA GLU A 72 2.89 3.26 13.46
C GLU A 72 1.60 3.18 12.61
N LYS A 73 1.71 3.08 11.30
CA LYS A 73 0.61 2.88 10.36
C LYS A 73 0.62 1.42 9.83
N GLY A 74 0.28 1.19 8.62
CA GLY A 74 0.32 -0.12 7.96
C GLY A 74 -1.06 -0.74 7.71
N THR A 75 -1.05 -1.97 7.23
CA THR A 75 -2.24 -2.66 6.72
C THR A 75 -3.33 -2.82 7.78
N HIS A 76 -2.97 -3.28 8.97
CA HIS A 76 -3.94 -3.58 10.03
C HIS A 76 -4.62 -2.31 10.54
N LYS A 77 -3.86 -1.26 10.84
CA LYS A 77 -4.44 0.04 11.25
C LYS A 77 -5.32 0.68 10.17
N SER A 78 -4.96 0.48 8.90
CA SER A 78 -5.80 0.92 7.77
C SER A 78 -7.15 0.19 7.75
N ILE A 79 -7.15 -1.10 8.06
CA ILE A 79 -8.36 -1.91 8.09
C ILE A 79 -9.25 -1.53 9.28
N GLU A 80 -8.67 -1.36 10.48
CA GLU A 80 -9.40 -0.86 11.66
C GLU A 80 -10.03 0.52 11.39
N ARG A 81 -9.30 1.39 10.70
CA ARG A 81 -9.83 2.69 10.32
C ARG A 81 -10.98 2.59 9.32
N TYR A 82 -10.84 1.68 8.34
CA TYR A 82 -11.93 1.39 7.41
C TYR A 82 -13.19 0.91 8.15
N ASP A 83 -13.06 -0.01 9.11
CA ASP A 83 -14.18 -0.51 9.92
C ASP A 83 -14.86 0.64 10.69
N SER A 84 -14.06 1.49 11.33
CA SER A 84 -14.58 2.68 12.02
C SER A 84 -15.36 3.62 11.09
N PHE A 85 -14.87 3.80 9.86
CA PHE A 85 -15.57 4.61 8.86
C PHE A 85 -16.85 3.95 8.37
N GLN A 86 -16.80 2.64 8.13
CA GLN A 86 -17.95 1.85 7.72
C GLN A 86 -19.07 1.91 8.77
N LEU A 87 -18.74 1.75 10.06
CA LEU A 87 -19.69 1.87 11.16
C LEU A 87 -20.38 3.25 11.17
N ARG A 88 -19.60 4.32 11.04
CA ARG A 88 -20.14 5.69 11.05
C ARG A 88 -21.01 6.00 9.84
N VAL A 89 -20.59 5.60 8.64
CA VAL A 89 -21.33 5.83 7.39
C VAL A 89 -22.61 5.03 7.37
N SER A 90 -22.60 3.78 7.85
CA SER A 90 -23.79 2.93 7.92
C SER A 90 -24.71 3.24 9.11
N LYS A 91 -24.37 4.25 9.94
CA LYS A 91 -25.08 4.53 11.19
C LYS A 91 -25.20 3.26 12.05
N ASN A 92 -24.07 2.62 12.30
CA ASN A 92 -23.93 1.37 13.04
C ASN A 92 -24.77 0.21 12.45
N GLY A 93 -24.74 0.08 11.12
CA GLY A 93 -25.43 -1.00 10.41
C GLY A 93 -26.93 -0.77 10.21
N GLN A 94 -27.38 0.50 10.21
CA GLN A 94 -28.76 0.83 9.93
C GLN A 94 -29.21 0.23 8.60
N LEU A 95 -30.34 -0.46 8.61
CA LEU A 95 -30.97 -1.04 7.45
C LEU A 95 -31.82 0.00 6.71
N ILE A 96 -31.88 -0.12 5.38
CA ILE A 96 -32.76 0.72 4.57
C ILE A 96 -34.15 0.10 4.62
N ASN A 97 -35.05 0.69 5.41
CA ASN A 97 -36.47 0.28 5.48
C ASN A 97 -37.22 0.75 4.23
N LYS A 98 -37.06 0.02 3.13
CA LYS A 98 -37.89 0.17 1.92
C LYS A 98 -38.39 -1.21 1.51
N PRO A 99 -39.63 -1.36 1.03
CA PRO A 99 -40.24 -2.65 0.70
C PRO A 99 -39.39 -3.53 -0.23
N ASP A 100 -38.63 -2.90 -1.16
CA ASP A 100 -37.85 -3.63 -2.18
C ASP A 100 -36.35 -3.81 -1.85
N THR A 101 -35.88 -3.49 -0.64
CA THR A 101 -34.45 -3.39 -0.36
C THR A 101 -33.86 -4.49 0.52
N ASN A 102 -34.61 -5.54 0.85
CA ASN A 102 -34.12 -6.73 1.58
C ASN A 102 -33.07 -6.41 2.68
N ASN A 103 -33.40 -5.53 3.63
CA ASN A 103 -32.55 -5.19 4.78
C ASN A 103 -31.12 -4.78 4.42
N ASN A 104 -30.92 -3.96 3.41
CA ASN A 104 -29.60 -3.54 2.98
C ASN A 104 -29.00 -2.47 3.90
N ILE A 105 -27.75 -2.63 4.26
CA ILE A 105 -26.98 -1.64 5.02
C ILE A 105 -26.80 -0.36 4.19
N VAL A 106 -27.02 0.79 4.84
CA VAL A 106 -26.85 2.12 4.24
C VAL A 106 -25.36 2.38 3.91
N GLY A 107 -25.13 3.00 2.76
CA GLY A 107 -23.86 3.58 2.39
C GLY A 107 -23.19 2.94 1.16
N TYR A 108 -22.24 3.70 0.63
CA TYR A 108 -21.48 3.38 -0.57
C TYR A 108 -20.00 3.65 -0.33
N ALA A 109 -19.15 2.90 -0.98
CA ALA A 109 -17.70 3.11 -1.01
C ALA A 109 -17.26 3.32 -2.46
N LEU A 110 -16.52 4.41 -2.72
CA LEU A 110 -15.63 4.50 -3.87
C LEU A 110 -14.34 3.81 -3.49
N LYS A 111 -14.01 2.72 -4.15
CA LYS A 111 -12.68 2.15 -4.16
C LYS A 111 -12.00 2.55 -5.45
N ALA A 112 -10.80 3.12 -5.37
CA ALA A 112 -10.03 3.55 -6.52
C ALA A 112 -8.55 3.18 -6.36
N ASP A 113 -7.90 2.94 -7.50
CA ASP A 113 -6.49 2.53 -7.63
C ASP A 113 -5.91 3.38 -8.76
N ILE A 114 -4.71 3.93 -8.58
CA ILE A 114 -4.06 4.73 -9.61
C ILE A 114 -3.37 3.79 -10.59
N ARG A 115 -3.57 4.03 -11.88
CA ARG A 115 -3.02 3.21 -12.96
C ARG A 115 -1.50 3.39 -13.03
N HIS A 116 -0.77 2.26 -12.98
CA HIS A 116 0.70 2.23 -13.10
C HIS A 116 1.43 3.31 -12.28
N TYR A 117 0.98 3.54 -11.04
CA TYR A 117 1.35 4.71 -10.24
C TYR A 117 2.86 4.98 -10.24
N PHE A 118 3.69 4.00 -9.84
CA PHE A 118 5.14 4.21 -9.76
C PHE A 118 5.79 4.54 -11.11
N ALA A 119 5.27 4.00 -12.20
CA ALA A 119 5.75 4.32 -13.55
C ALA A 119 5.22 5.66 -14.08
N SER A 120 4.13 6.18 -13.48
CA SER A 120 3.45 7.40 -13.95
C SER A 120 3.87 8.66 -13.20
N VAL A 121 4.65 8.56 -12.11
CA VAL A 121 5.10 9.73 -11.35
C VAL A 121 5.94 10.63 -12.25
N ASP A 122 5.51 11.86 -12.40
CA ASP A 122 6.20 12.89 -13.19
C ASP A 122 7.23 13.59 -12.31
N HIS A 123 8.51 13.60 -12.75
CA HIS A 123 9.61 14.13 -11.97
C HIS A 123 9.49 15.65 -11.77
N GLU A 124 9.06 16.40 -12.78
CA GLU A 124 8.92 17.86 -12.68
C GLU A 124 7.79 18.24 -11.71
N VAL A 125 6.66 17.52 -11.76
CA VAL A 125 5.57 17.71 -10.81
C VAL A 125 6.04 17.36 -9.39
N LEU A 126 6.74 16.24 -9.19
CA LEU A 126 7.29 15.85 -7.89
C LEU A 126 8.27 16.91 -7.35
N LEU A 127 9.21 17.36 -8.19
CA LEU A 127 10.19 18.40 -7.80
C LEU A 127 9.50 19.72 -7.47
N SER A 128 8.45 20.10 -8.21
CA SER A 128 7.66 21.29 -7.90
C SER A 128 6.98 21.22 -6.54
N ILE A 129 6.41 20.04 -6.18
CA ILE A 129 5.81 19.77 -4.88
C ILE A 129 6.85 19.87 -3.77
N LEU A 130 8.02 19.24 -3.97
CA LEU A 130 9.12 19.24 -3.02
C LEU A 130 9.68 20.65 -2.76
N ARG A 131 9.87 21.48 -3.80
CA ARG A 131 10.37 22.86 -3.70
C ARG A 131 9.47 23.79 -2.90
N ARG A 132 8.19 23.47 -2.74
CA ARG A 132 7.32 24.24 -1.82
C ARG A 132 7.80 24.16 -0.38
N THR A 133 8.47 23.08 -0.01
CA THR A 133 8.94 22.79 1.36
C THR A 133 10.45 22.86 1.50
N ILE A 134 11.18 22.29 0.54
CA ILE A 134 12.64 22.18 0.54
C ILE A 134 13.18 23.37 -0.23
N LYS A 135 13.93 24.24 0.46
CA LYS A 135 14.56 25.44 -0.12
C LYS A 135 16.03 25.22 -0.45
N ASP A 136 16.61 24.14 0.06
CA ASP A 136 18.00 23.80 -0.20
C ASP A 136 18.14 23.13 -1.57
N GLU A 137 18.76 23.83 -2.50
CA GLU A 137 18.99 23.35 -3.88
C GLU A 137 19.98 22.18 -3.95
N HIS A 138 20.82 21.93 -2.92
CA HIS A 138 21.67 20.73 -2.87
C HIS A 138 20.80 19.48 -2.62
N VAL A 139 19.82 19.60 -1.74
CA VAL A 139 18.86 18.50 -1.50
C VAL A 139 18.02 18.24 -2.74
N VAL A 140 17.54 19.29 -3.42
CA VAL A 140 16.76 19.15 -4.66
C VAL A 140 17.62 18.51 -5.77
N TRP A 141 18.88 18.91 -5.90
CA TRP A 141 19.84 18.29 -6.83
C TRP A 141 20.01 16.80 -6.56
N LEU A 142 20.20 16.40 -5.28
CA LEU A 142 20.35 15.00 -4.91
C LEU A 142 19.08 14.20 -5.24
N ILE A 143 17.90 14.74 -4.93
CA ILE A 143 16.63 14.10 -5.28
C ILE A 143 16.52 13.90 -6.78
N LYS A 144 16.87 14.91 -7.58
CA LYS A 144 16.87 14.79 -9.04
C LYS A 144 17.81 13.69 -9.52
N LYS A 145 19.04 13.61 -8.99
CA LYS A 145 19.99 12.53 -9.30
C LYS A 145 19.44 11.14 -8.99
N ILE A 146 18.72 11.00 -7.87
CA ILE A 146 18.08 9.74 -7.49
C ILE A 146 16.95 9.36 -8.46
N LEU A 147 16.15 10.33 -8.88
CA LEU A 147 15.05 10.11 -9.83
C LEU A 147 15.57 9.78 -11.23
N ASP A 148 16.56 10.52 -11.70
CA ASP A 148 17.17 10.36 -13.03
C ASP A 148 17.93 9.02 -13.18
N ASN A 149 18.26 8.33 -12.06
CA ASN A 149 18.89 7.00 -12.09
C ASN A 149 17.92 5.87 -12.47
N PHE A 150 16.66 6.17 -12.68
CA PHE A 150 15.67 5.18 -13.11
C PHE A 150 15.19 5.51 -14.52
N GLU A 151 15.72 4.79 -15.49
CA GLU A 151 15.33 4.92 -16.88
C GLU A 151 13.99 4.20 -17.13
N THR A 152 13.08 4.89 -17.79
CA THR A 152 11.80 4.36 -18.26
C THR A 152 11.63 4.69 -19.74
N GLU A 153 10.63 4.11 -20.39
CA GLU A 153 10.28 4.42 -21.79
C GLU A 153 10.00 5.90 -22.01
N ILE A 154 9.56 6.62 -20.97
CA ILE A 154 9.26 8.04 -21.00
C ILE A 154 10.24 8.76 -20.08
N ASN A 155 11.17 9.50 -20.66
CA ASN A 155 12.15 10.27 -19.89
C ASN A 155 11.45 11.27 -18.93
N GLY A 156 11.98 11.41 -17.72
CA GLY A 156 11.42 12.29 -16.68
C GLY A 156 10.19 11.73 -15.97
N LYS A 157 9.88 10.44 -16.15
CA LYS A 157 8.80 9.75 -15.44
C LYS A 157 9.24 8.47 -14.78
N GLY A 158 8.54 8.15 -13.70
CA GLY A 158 8.66 6.88 -13.02
C GLY A 158 9.59 6.88 -11.83
N MET A 159 9.34 5.94 -10.94
CA MET A 159 10.18 5.66 -9.77
C MET A 159 10.37 4.15 -9.61
N PRO A 160 11.59 3.68 -9.27
CA PRO A 160 11.87 2.26 -9.13
C PRO A 160 11.12 1.65 -7.95
N LEU A 161 10.53 0.47 -8.17
CA LEU A 161 9.99 -0.33 -7.07
C LEU A 161 11.15 -0.99 -6.29
N GLY A 162 11.11 -0.87 -4.95
CA GLY A 162 12.07 -1.50 -4.05
C GLY A 162 12.97 -0.52 -3.29
N ASN A 163 12.95 0.77 -3.62
CA ASN A 163 13.73 1.79 -2.93
C ASN A 163 12.90 2.56 -1.89
N LEU A 164 13.54 2.91 -0.77
CA LEU A 164 12.92 3.69 0.31
C LEU A 164 12.48 5.08 -0.20
N THR A 165 13.31 5.75 -1.00
CA THR A 165 13.01 7.05 -1.59
C THR A 165 11.74 7.03 -2.44
N SER A 166 11.54 5.98 -3.24
CA SER A 166 10.34 5.83 -4.07
C SER A 166 9.07 5.71 -3.21
N GLN A 167 9.13 4.99 -2.10
CA GLN A 167 8.00 4.87 -1.17
C GLN A 167 7.68 6.19 -0.47
N PHE A 168 8.71 6.92 -0.07
CA PHE A 168 8.56 8.24 0.54
C PHE A 168 8.00 9.26 -0.45
N PHE A 169 8.59 9.38 -1.63
CA PHE A 169 8.14 10.31 -2.66
C PHE A 169 6.74 9.97 -3.19
N ALA A 170 6.37 8.70 -3.21
CA ALA A 170 5.00 8.28 -3.51
C ALA A 170 3.99 8.88 -2.53
N ASN A 171 4.30 8.91 -1.24
CA ASN A 171 3.44 9.56 -0.27
C ASN A 171 3.43 11.08 -0.41
N VAL A 172 4.56 11.71 -0.70
CA VAL A 172 4.66 13.15 -0.94
C VAL A 172 3.81 13.57 -2.15
N TYR A 173 3.92 12.85 -3.25
CA TYR A 173 3.16 13.13 -4.47
C TYR A 173 1.65 13.03 -4.26
N LEU A 174 1.20 11.93 -3.68
CA LEU A 174 -0.23 11.71 -3.43
C LEU A 174 -0.80 12.48 -2.23
N ASN A 175 0.04 13.15 -1.45
CA ASN A 175 -0.46 14.08 -0.45
C ASN A 175 -1.25 15.25 -1.08
N GLU A 176 -0.96 15.63 -2.32
CA GLU A 176 -1.76 16.59 -3.08
C GLU A 176 -3.19 16.08 -3.28
N LEU A 177 -3.35 14.80 -3.64
CA LEU A 177 -4.66 14.16 -3.72
C LEU A 177 -5.34 14.09 -2.36
N ASP A 178 -4.60 13.71 -1.32
CA ASP A 178 -5.12 13.63 0.05
C ASP A 178 -5.67 14.98 0.50
N TYR A 179 -4.91 16.05 0.24
CA TYR A 179 -5.31 17.40 0.56
C TYR A 179 -6.56 17.83 -0.23
N PHE A 180 -6.59 17.57 -1.53
CA PHE A 180 -7.75 17.84 -2.37
C PHE A 180 -9.01 17.13 -1.85
N VAL A 181 -8.91 15.83 -1.53
CA VAL A 181 -10.04 15.04 -1.05
C VAL A 181 -10.53 15.52 0.32
N LYS A 182 -9.60 15.82 1.24
CA LYS A 182 -9.97 16.24 2.60
C LYS A 182 -10.46 17.69 2.68
N HIS A 183 -9.84 18.62 1.96
CA HIS A 183 -10.11 20.04 2.12
C HIS A 183 -11.00 20.63 1.03
N HIS A 184 -10.86 20.22 -0.23
CA HIS A 184 -11.69 20.73 -1.32
C HIS A 184 -12.98 19.92 -1.52
N LEU A 185 -12.90 18.57 -1.46
CA LEU A 185 -14.09 17.72 -1.51
C LEU A 185 -14.78 17.60 -0.14
N ARG A 186 -14.05 17.88 0.94
CA ARG A 186 -14.50 17.71 2.33
C ARG A 186 -14.99 16.29 2.62
N ALA A 187 -14.38 15.29 1.97
CA ALA A 187 -14.71 13.88 2.15
C ALA A 187 -14.23 13.39 3.52
N LYS A 188 -15.16 13.32 4.48
CA LYS A 188 -14.87 12.99 5.88
C LYS A 188 -14.26 11.61 6.05
N TYR A 189 -14.78 10.61 5.34
CA TYR A 189 -14.41 9.21 5.46
C TYR A 189 -13.58 8.77 4.25
N TYR A 190 -12.34 9.23 4.23
CA TYR A 190 -11.33 8.96 3.21
C TYR A 190 -10.09 8.36 3.86
N LEU A 191 -9.56 7.30 3.27
CA LEU A 191 -8.28 6.71 3.65
C LEU A 191 -7.52 6.22 2.41
N ARG A 192 -6.18 6.25 2.47
CA ARG A 192 -5.28 5.83 1.40
C ARG A 192 -4.22 4.85 1.88
N TYR A 193 -3.90 3.89 1.02
CA TYR A 193 -2.80 2.95 1.18
C TYR A 193 -1.97 2.88 -0.11
N VAL A 194 -0.88 3.65 -0.21
CA VAL A 194 -0.12 3.94 -1.44
C VAL A 194 -1.05 4.54 -2.50
N ASP A 195 -1.28 3.81 -3.58
CA ASP A 195 -2.11 4.13 -4.75
C ASP A 195 -3.58 3.66 -4.63
N ASP A 196 -3.87 2.78 -3.66
CA ASP A 196 -5.21 2.26 -3.39
C ASP A 196 -5.90 3.13 -2.32
N PHE A 197 -7.04 3.74 -2.63
CA PHE A 197 -7.77 4.57 -1.69
C PHE A 197 -9.26 4.29 -1.68
N VAL A 198 -9.89 4.65 -0.56
CA VAL A 198 -11.32 4.41 -0.32
C VAL A 198 -11.97 5.68 0.23
N ILE A 199 -13.13 6.04 -0.34
CA ILE A 199 -14.02 7.09 0.19
C ILE A 199 -15.37 6.46 0.51
N LEU A 200 -15.89 6.70 1.71
CA LEU A 200 -17.20 6.19 2.09
C LEU A 200 -18.17 7.36 2.29
N HIS A 201 -19.41 7.18 1.83
CA HIS A 201 -20.49 8.14 2.03
C HIS A 201 -21.86 7.46 2.01
N GLN A 202 -22.84 8.04 2.68
CA GLN A 202 -24.22 7.49 2.72
C GLN A 202 -24.92 7.59 1.36
N ASN A 203 -24.69 8.67 0.63
CA ASN A 203 -25.35 8.97 -0.63
C ASN A 203 -24.46 8.58 -1.83
N LYS A 204 -25.03 7.81 -2.76
CA LYS A 204 -24.37 7.35 -3.98
C LYS A 204 -23.97 8.52 -4.90
N LYS A 205 -24.88 9.48 -5.12
CA LYS A 205 -24.62 10.65 -5.98
C LYS A 205 -23.45 11.49 -5.49
N THR A 206 -23.27 11.63 -4.17
CA THR A 206 -22.09 12.31 -3.59
C THR A 206 -20.80 11.56 -3.91
N VAL A 207 -20.81 10.23 -3.83
CA VAL A 207 -19.66 9.41 -4.18
C VAL A 207 -19.33 9.51 -5.67
N GLU A 208 -20.33 9.54 -6.54
CA GLU A 208 -20.18 9.74 -7.98
C GLU A 208 -19.57 11.12 -8.29
N SER A 209 -20.04 12.17 -7.65
CA SER A 209 -19.47 13.51 -7.78
C SER A 209 -18.02 13.58 -7.30
N TYR A 210 -17.67 12.91 -6.19
CA TYR A 210 -16.29 12.82 -5.75
C TYR A 210 -15.40 12.12 -6.79
N HIS A 211 -15.88 11.03 -7.37
CA HIS A 211 -15.15 10.28 -8.39
C HIS A 211 -14.82 11.16 -9.61
N GLU A 212 -15.83 11.86 -10.17
CA GLU A 212 -15.63 12.76 -11.32
C GLU A 212 -14.62 13.87 -11.03
N ARG A 213 -14.73 14.51 -9.87
CA ARG A 213 -13.82 15.59 -9.47
C ARG A 213 -12.41 15.10 -9.20
N ILE A 214 -12.24 13.88 -8.66
CA ILE A 214 -10.92 13.25 -8.49
C ILE A 214 -10.27 12.96 -9.84
N ILE A 215 -11.01 12.45 -10.83
CA ILE A 215 -10.50 12.24 -12.18
C ILE A 215 -9.96 13.54 -12.76
N CYS A 216 -10.72 14.65 -12.64
CA CYS A 216 -10.27 15.95 -13.12
C CYS A 216 -9.01 16.43 -12.39
N PHE A 217 -8.96 16.26 -11.07
CA PHE A 217 -7.80 16.66 -10.27
C PHE A 217 -6.54 15.85 -10.60
N LEU A 218 -6.66 14.53 -10.75
CA LEU A 218 -5.52 13.66 -11.05
C LEU A 218 -4.84 13.99 -12.39
N LYS A 219 -5.57 14.53 -13.37
CA LYS A 219 -4.99 15.05 -14.62
C LYS A 219 -3.97 16.15 -14.38
N SER A 220 -4.18 17.02 -13.38
CA SER A 220 -3.21 18.07 -13.02
C SER A 220 -1.94 17.50 -12.38
N LEU A 221 -1.98 16.26 -11.92
CA LEU A 221 -0.83 15.50 -11.42
C LEU A 221 -0.28 14.50 -12.45
N ASN A 222 -0.69 14.57 -13.71
CA ASN A 222 -0.33 13.61 -14.75
C ASN A 222 -0.63 12.15 -14.35
N LEU A 223 -1.70 11.92 -13.59
CA LEU A 223 -2.13 10.61 -13.11
C LEU A 223 -3.52 10.25 -13.61
N GLU A 224 -3.78 8.94 -13.69
CA GLU A 224 -5.07 8.38 -14.09
C GLU A 224 -5.54 7.29 -13.12
N LEU A 225 -6.86 7.17 -12.93
CA LEU A 225 -7.45 6.05 -12.22
C LEU A 225 -7.42 4.78 -13.08
N HIS A 226 -7.21 3.64 -12.44
CA HIS A 226 -7.30 2.35 -13.12
C HIS A 226 -8.77 2.02 -13.43
N PRO A 227 -9.17 1.86 -14.71
CA PRO A 227 -10.57 1.74 -15.10
C PRO A 227 -11.27 0.52 -14.46
N ASP A 228 -10.61 -0.64 -14.46
CA ASP A 228 -11.23 -1.89 -13.97
C ASP A 228 -11.27 -2.00 -12.45
N LYS A 229 -10.36 -1.31 -11.74
CA LYS A 229 -10.24 -1.40 -10.29
C LYS A 229 -10.98 -0.27 -9.56
N THR A 230 -11.34 0.80 -10.27
CA THR A 230 -12.11 1.92 -9.70
C THR A 230 -13.60 1.61 -9.77
N LYS A 231 -14.24 1.50 -8.59
CA LYS A 231 -15.64 1.06 -8.48
C LYS A 231 -16.36 1.74 -7.33
N ILE A 232 -17.62 2.07 -7.57
CA ILE A 232 -18.56 2.48 -6.52
C ILE A 232 -19.35 1.25 -6.09
N ILE A 233 -19.23 0.86 -4.84
CA ILE A 233 -19.76 -0.39 -4.30
C ILE A 233 -20.69 -0.08 -3.12
N PRO A 234 -21.94 -0.60 -3.09
CA PRO A 234 -22.77 -0.56 -1.89
C PRO A 234 -22.09 -1.31 -0.75
N LEU A 235 -22.10 -0.78 0.48
CA LEU A 235 -21.44 -1.39 1.64
C LEU A 235 -21.96 -2.80 1.96
N ARG A 236 -23.22 -3.08 1.65
CA ARG A 236 -23.83 -4.42 1.77
C ARG A 236 -23.08 -5.51 1.01
N ASN A 237 -22.44 -5.17 -0.10
CA ASN A 237 -21.73 -6.14 -0.94
C ASN A 237 -20.34 -6.52 -0.38
N GLY A 238 -19.90 -5.82 0.66
CA GLY A 238 -18.54 -5.93 1.18
C GLY A 238 -17.49 -5.35 0.22
N LEU A 239 -16.48 -4.71 0.76
CA LEU A 239 -15.38 -4.09 0.01
C LEU A 239 -14.13 -4.98 0.05
N THR A 240 -13.55 -5.29 -1.11
CA THR A 240 -12.23 -5.93 -1.18
C THR A 240 -11.15 -4.86 -1.08
N PHE A 241 -10.44 -4.84 0.07
CA PHE A 241 -9.39 -3.88 0.37
C PHE A 241 -8.27 -4.56 1.18
N LEU A 242 -7.02 -4.30 0.81
CA LEU A 242 -5.81 -4.80 1.48
C LEU A 242 -5.79 -6.33 1.74
N GLY A 243 -6.26 -7.10 0.78
CA GLY A 243 -6.24 -8.57 0.86
C GLY A 243 -7.46 -9.21 1.53
N TYR A 244 -8.34 -8.40 2.07
CA TYR A 244 -9.57 -8.84 2.74
C TYR A 244 -10.81 -8.39 1.99
N ARG A 245 -11.92 -9.12 2.16
CA ARG A 245 -13.26 -8.69 1.80
C ARG A 245 -14.00 -8.29 3.07
N ASN A 246 -14.14 -6.99 3.26
CA ASN A 246 -14.67 -6.38 4.48
C ASN A 246 -16.17 -6.17 4.33
N PHE A 247 -16.95 -6.86 5.16
CA PHE A 247 -18.37 -6.65 5.33
C PHE A 247 -18.61 -5.88 6.63
N HIS A 248 -19.83 -5.46 6.88
CA HIS A 248 -20.14 -4.69 8.08
C HIS A 248 -19.93 -5.49 9.38
N TYR A 249 -20.35 -6.76 9.41
CA TYR A 249 -20.30 -7.59 10.60
C TYR A 249 -19.17 -8.63 10.61
N HIS A 250 -18.50 -8.83 9.48
CA HIS A 250 -17.45 -9.84 9.37
C HIS A 250 -16.47 -9.52 8.27
N ARG A 251 -15.34 -10.18 8.30
CA ARG A 251 -14.28 -10.05 7.29
C ARG A 251 -13.87 -11.42 6.79
N LEU A 252 -13.69 -11.54 5.48
CA LEU A 252 -13.21 -12.74 4.84
C LEU A 252 -11.86 -12.48 4.15
N LEU A 253 -11.05 -13.52 4.05
CA LEU A 253 -9.89 -13.46 3.17
C LEU A 253 -10.34 -13.42 1.70
N ARG A 254 -9.55 -12.74 0.87
CA ARG A 254 -9.77 -12.76 -0.56
C ARG A 254 -9.66 -14.20 -1.08
N LYS A 255 -10.65 -14.68 -1.83
CA LYS A 255 -10.72 -16.06 -2.33
C LYS A 255 -9.45 -16.51 -3.07
N SER A 256 -8.82 -15.60 -3.85
CA SER A 256 -7.54 -15.90 -4.53
C SER A 256 -6.43 -16.22 -3.53
N ASN A 257 -6.31 -15.46 -2.43
CA ASN A 257 -5.28 -15.67 -1.42
C ASN A 257 -5.44 -17.03 -0.72
N VAL A 258 -6.69 -17.38 -0.38
CA VAL A 258 -6.98 -18.69 0.20
C VAL A 258 -6.63 -19.83 -0.77
N ARG A 259 -6.99 -19.68 -2.06
CA ARG A 259 -6.70 -20.70 -3.09
C ARG A 259 -5.20 -20.88 -3.29
N THR A 260 -4.45 -19.78 -3.41
CA THR A 260 -2.99 -19.81 -3.57
C THR A 260 -2.34 -20.46 -2.36
N TYR A 261 -2.77 -20.10 -1.15
CA TYR A 261 -2.23 -20.67 0.06
C TYR A 261 -2.52 -22.18 0.22
N LYS A 262 -3.76 -22.63 -0.10
CA LYS A 262 -4.08 -24.05 -0.11
C LYS A 262 -3.17 -24.85 -1.09
N LYS A 263 -2.87 -24.31 -2.27
CA LYS A 263 -1.93 -24.93 -3.21
C LYS A 263 -0.50 -24.99 -2.65
N LYS A 264 -0.05 -23.91 -1.98
CA LYS A 264 1.26 -23.86 -1.33
C LYS A 264 1.39 -24.95 -0.28
N ILE A 265 0.41 -25.09 0.62
CA ILE A 265 0.39 -26.13 1.67
C ILE A 265 0.46 -27.55 1.09
N LEU A 266 -0.28 -27.86 0.03
CA LEU A 266 -0.21 -29.16 -0.63
C LEU A 266 1.20 -29.47 -1.13
N ARG A 267 1.85 -28.49 -1.75
CA ARG A 267 3.25 -28.63 -2.21
C ARG A 267 4.23 -28.83 -1.04
N GLU A 268 4.08 -28.09 0.04
CA GLU A 268 4.94 -28.23 1.23
C GLU A 268 4.76 -29.61 1.89
N GLN A 269 3.56 -30.16 1.91
CA GLN A 269 3.31 -31.54 2.36
C GLN A 269 4.01 -32.59 1.48
N GLU A 270 4.03 -32.39 0.16
CA GLU A 270 4.77 -33.28 -0.75
C GLU A 270 6.29 -33.19 -0.50
N LEU A 271 6.82 -31.98 -0.29
CA LEU A 271 8.24 -31.80 0.04
C LEU A 271 8.59 -32.44 1.39
N MET A 272 7.72 -32.33 2.38
CA MET A 272 7.89 -33.00 3.67
C MET A 272 7.93 -34.54 3.53
N LYS A 273 7.03 -35.12 2.76
CA LYS A 273 7.02 -36.56 2.48
C LYS A 273 8.30 -37.04 1.78
N LYS A 274 8.95 -36.18 1.01
CA LYS A 274 10.25 -36.44 0.34
C LYS A 274 11.45 -36.15 1.24
N GLY A 275 11.26 -35.73 2.47
CA GLY A 275 12.35 -35.36 3.41
C GLY A 275 13.07 -34.04 3.03
N LEU A 276 12.50 -33.23 2.11
CA LEU A 276 13.07 -31.97 1.63
C LEU A 276 12.61 -30.74 2.44
N LEU A 277 11.67 -30.91 3.34
CA LEU A 277 11.15 -29.86 4.21
C LEU A 277 10.82 -30.48 5.58
N SER A 278 11.26 -29.85 6.66
CA SER A 278 10.98 -30.27 8.01
C SER A 278 9.59 -29.83 8.49
N GLN A 279 9.09 -30.49 9.51
CA GLN A 279 7.83 -30.10 10.16
C GLN A 279 7.92 -28.72 10.81
N GLU A 280 9.09 -28.34 11.33
CA GLU A 280 9.35 -27.04 11.93
C GLU A 280 9.28 -25.90 10.92
N GLU A 281 9.87 -26.09 9.73
CA GLU A 281 9.80 -25.11 8.64
C GLU A 281 8.35 -24.91 8.17
N ILE A 282 7.56 -25.96 8.06
CA ILE A 282 6.12 -25.85 7.75
C ILE A 282 5.40 -25.05 8.85
N MET A 283 5.72 -25.28 10.13
CA MET A 283 5.13 -24.55 11.24
C MET A 283 5.44 -23.05 11.17
N GLN A 284 6.69 -22.67 10.86
CA GLN A 284 7.07 -21.27 10.68
C GLN A 284 6.29 -20.60 9.54
N HIS A 285 6.14 -21.28 8.40
CA HIS A 285 5.34 -20.78 7.27
C HIS A 285 3.86 -20.63 7.64
N LEU A 286 3.31 -21.57 8.40
CA LEU A 286 1.92 -21.51 8.90
C LEU A 286 1.72 -20.35 9.87
N GLN A 287 2.64 -20.11 10.81
CA GLN A 287 2.57 -19.01 11.77
C GLN A 287 2.49 -17.66 11.06
N GLY A 288 3.34 -17.42 10.06
CA GLY A 288 3.31 -16.20 9.26
C GLY A 288 1.96 -15.99 8.56
N TRP A 289 1.40 -17.04 7.97
CA TRP A 289 0.09 -16.95 7.33
C TRP A 289 -1.06 -16.82 8.34
N PHE A 290 -0.97 -17.47 9.49
CA PHE A 290 -1.98 -17.35 10.55
C PHE A 290 -2.02 -15.95 11.13
N GLY A 291 -0.85 -15.27 11.28
CA GLY A 291 -0.78 -13.86 11.64
C GLY A 291 -1.57 -12.95 10.71
N TYR A 292 -1.57 -13.25 9.40
CA TYR A 292 -2.43 -12.57 8.42
C TYR A 292 -3.89 -13.04 8.50
N ALA A 293 -4.12 -14.35 8.58
CA ALA A 293 -5.46 -14.93 8.49
C ALA A 293 -6.35 -14.63 9.70
N GLN A 294 -5.77 -14.46 10.89
CA GLN A 294 -6.53 -14.16 12.12
C GLN A 294 -7.30 -12.84 12.08
N TRP A 295 -6.91 -11.92 11.22
CA TRP A 295 -7.63 -10.66 10.99
C TRP A 295 -8.94 -10.81 10.22
N ALA A 296 -9.32 -12.04 9.86
CA ALA A 296 -10.57 -12.39 9.20
C ALA A 296 -11.25 -13.57 9.90
N ASN A 297 -12.51 -13.81 9.58
CA ASN A 297 -13.29 -14.94 10.10
C ASN A 297 -12.79 -16.27 9.51
N THR A 298 -11.64 -16.73 9.98
CA THR A 298 -10.92 -17.88 9.42
C THR A 298 -10.65 -19.00 10.41
N TYR A 299 -11.26 -18.99 11.59
CA TYR A 299 -11.03 -20.02 12.62
C TYR A 299 -11.15 -21.44 12.05
N ARG A 300 -12.28 -21.78 11.42
CA ARG A 300 -12.50 -23.10 10.82
C ARG A 300 -11.47 -23.44 9.72
N LEU A 301 -11.13 -22.47 8.89
CA LEU A 301 -10.14 -22.63 7.82
C LEU A 301 -8.74 -22.92 8.41
N ARG A 302 -8.34 -22.21 9.46
CA ARG A 302 -7.04 -22.42 10.12
C ARG A 302 -6.97 -23.82 10.74
N GLN A 303 -8.05 -24.29 11.39
CA GLN A 303 -8.15 -25.64 11.93
C GLN A 303 -8.09 -26.72 10.85
N GLU A 304 -8.78 -26.53 9.72
CA GLU A 304 -8.72 -27.44 8.56
C GLU A 304 -7.29 -27.58 8.04
N ILE A 305 -6.56 -26.48 7.91
CA ILE A 305 -5.19 -26.45 7.42
C ILE A 305 -4.26 -27.19 8.41
N MET A 306 -4.35 -26.91 9.69
CA MET A 306 -3.54 -27.59 10.72
C MET A 306 -3.76 -29.10 10.70
N LYS A 307 -5.02 -29.54 10.66
CA LYS A 307 -5.36 -30.97 10.59
C LYS A 307 -4.75 -31.64 9.36
N LYS A 308 -4.78 -30.96 8.20
CA LYS A 308 -4.16 -31.47 6.96
C LYS A 308 -2.66 -31.61 7.07
N CYS A 309 -1.99 -30.73 7.81
CA CYS A 309 -0.54 -30.79 8.03
C CYS A 309 -0.14 -31.79 9.12
N GLY A 310 -1.07 -32.52 9.73
CA GLY A 310 -0.79 -33.46 10.83
C GLY A 310 -0.30 -32.78 12.12
N LEU A 311 -0.59 -31.47 12.26
CA LEU A 311 -0.10 -30.66 13.37
C LEU A 311 -1.14 -30.61 14.49
N LYS A 312 -0.67 -30.81 15.73
CA LYS A 312 -1.49 -30.58 16.94
C LYS A 312 -1.64 -29.09 17.18
N LYS A 313 -2.78 -28.69 17.76
CA LYS A 313 -3.10 -27.31 18.12
C LYS A 313 -2.01 -26.73 19.04
N PRO A 314 -1.35 -25.62 18.69
CA PRO A 314 -0.53 -24.91 19.67
C PRO A 314 -1.45 -24.31 20.74
N SER A 315 -1.05 -24.41 22.01
CA SER A 315 -1.79 -23.86 23.15
C SER A 315 -2.00 -22.33 23.13
N SER A 316 -1.32 -21.63 22.24
CA SER A 316 -1.33 -20.15 22.12
C SER A 316 -2.29 -19.56 21.08
N LEU A 317 -3.15 -20.35 20.41
CA LEU A 317 -4.06 -19.90 19.36
C LEU A 317 -5.52 -19.69 19.82
N ASP A 318 -5.78 -19.70 21.11
CA ASP A 318 -7.11 -19.51 21.72
C ASP A 318 -7.38 -18.08 22.22
N ALA A 319 -6.52 -17.10 21.90
CA ALA A 319 -6.72 -15.69 22.21
C ALA A 319 -7.18 -14.88 20.99
#